data_0d0e918d34bff9d17481820b896ed592
#
_entry.id   0d0e918d34bff9d17481820b896ed592
#
_cell.length_a   1.000
_cell.length_b   1.000
_cell.length_c   1.000
_cell.angle_alpha   90.00
_cell.angle_beta   90.00
_cell.angle_gamma   90.00
#
_symmetry.space_group_name_H-M   'P 1'
#
loop_
_entity.id
_entity.type
_entity.pdbx_description
1 polymer ?
#
loop_
_entity_poly.entity_id
_entity_poly.type
_entity_poly.pdbx_seq_one_letter_code
_entity_poly.pdbx_strand_id
1 'polypeptide(L)'
;MLRLATQTASNHLVPQVTEAESQAAARAVVNLFARWGLTDAQAVTLLGGISPRSYARWKTGDVGRVDRDLATRLSILLGIHKALRLIFTDPHRGYGWIKRSSITFDNHTPLDIMLGGDMFSLMRVRSYLDAARGPW
;
A
#
# COMPACT_ATOMS: atom_id res chain seq x y z
N MET A 1 1.15 8.41 38.69
CA MET A 1 2.38 8.99 38.12
C MET A 1 3.02 8.03 37.13
N LEU A 2 3.48 6.89 37.59
CA LEU A 2 4.12 5.89 36.72
C LEU A 2 3.18 5.38 35.64
N ARG A 3 1.90 5.22 35.96
CA ARG A 3 0.90 4.74 35.04
C ARG A 3 0.73 5.68 33.84
N LEU A 4 0.67 6.99 34.08
CA LEU A 4 0.54 8.00 33.05
C LEU A 4 1.78 8.04 32.17
N ALA A 5 2.96 7.97 32.77
CA ALA A 5 4.20 7.96 32.02
C ALA A 5 4.28 6.73 31.11
N THR A 6 3.84 5.57 31.60
CA THR A 6 3.83 4.34 30.81
C THR A 6 2.88 4.46 29.62
N GLN A 7 1.67 4.98 29.84
CA GLN A 7 0.71 5.17 28.74
C GLN A 7 1.23 6.14 27.70
N THR A 8 1.84 7.23 28.12
CA THR A 8 2.43 8.21 27.19
C THR A 8 3.53 7.56 26.37
N ALA A 9 4.39 6.77 27.01
CA ALA A 9 5.46 6.08 26.32
C ALA A 9 4.91 5.07 25.29
N SER A 10 3.83 4.33 25.65
CA SER A 10 3.19 3.42 24.72
C SER A 10 2.63 4.13 23.50
N ASN A 11 2.01 5.28 23.71
CA ASN A 11 1.46 6.07 22.60
C ASN A 11 2.56 6.59 21.68
N HIS A 12 3.72 6.93 22.22
CA HIS A 12 4.86 7.33 21.41
C HIS A 12 5.47 6.19 20.64
N LEU A 13 5.48 4.96 21.21
CA LEU A 13 6.04 3.78 20.56
C LEU A 13 5.19 3.30 19.39
N VAL A 14 3.89 3.59 19.40
CA VAL A 14 2.96 3.22 18.34
C VAL A 14 2.28 4.49 17.85
N PRO A 15 2.96 5.24 16.97
CA PRO A 15 2.38 6.49 16.45
C PRO A 15 1.06 6.20 15.74
N GLN A 16 0.07 6.99 16.01
CA GLN A 16 -1.21 6.90 15.35
C GLN A 16 -1.24 7.83 14.15
N VAL A 17 -1.71 7.28 13.02
CA VAL A 17 -1.88 8.05 11.80
C VAL A 17 -3.12 8.91 11.96
N THR A 18 -3.00 10.18 11.69
CA THR A 18 -4.16 11.09 11.72
C THR A 18 -5.05 10.83 10.51
N GLU A 19 -6.30 11.29 10.59
CA GLU A 19 -7.21 11.17 9.45
C GLU A 19 -6.69 11.94 8.23
N ALA A 20 -6.13 13.12 8.45
CA ALA A 20 -5.54 13.90 7.36
C ALA A 20 -4.39 13.14 6.68
N GLU A 21 -3.55 12.45 7.45
CA GLU A 21 -2.48 11.63 6.91
C GLU A 21 -3.02 10.43 6.13
N SER A 22 -4.07 9.79 6.63
CA SER A 22 -4.72 8.68 5.93
C SER A 22 -5.33 9.13 4.61
N GLN A 23 -5.95 10.29 4.58
CA GLN A 23 -6.53 10.85 3.36
C GLN A 23 -5.45 11.20 2.36
N ALA A 24 -4.33 11.77 2.82
CA ALA A 24 -3.19 12.05 1.95
C ALA A 24 -2.60 10.76 1.38
N ALA A 25 -2.50 9.71 2.19
CA ALA A 25 -2.05 8.39 1.74
C ALA A 25 -2.98 7.81 0.68
N ALA A 26 -4.28 7.96 0.85
CA ALA A 26 -5.26 7.50 -0.13
C ALA A 26 -5.07 8.21 -1.47
N ARG A 27 -4.87 9.53 -1.45
CA ARG A 27 -4.60 10.29 -2.68
C ARG A 27 -3.31 9.86 -3.35
N ALA A 28 -2.28 9.60 -2.55
CA ALA A 28 -1.00 9.10 -3.07
C ALA A 28 -1.16 7.73 -3.74
N VAL A 29 -1.96 6.84 -3.15
CA VAL A 29 -2.21 5.51 -3.72
C VAL A 29 -3.01 5.61 -5.01
N VAL A 30 -3.97 6.53 -5.11
CA VAL A 30 -4.69 6.76 -6.37
C VAL A 30 -3.70 7.13 -7.48
N ASN A 31 -2.76 8.04 -7.19
CA ASN A 31 -1.74 8.42 -8.16
C ASN A 31 -0.82 7.25 -8.50
N LEU A 32 -0.46 6.44 -7.50
CA LEU A 32 0.36 5.25 -7.72
C LEU A 32 -0.34 4.26 -8.64
N PHE A 33 -1.62 4.00 -8.42
CA PHE A 33 -2.39 3.08 -9.24
C PHE A 33 -2.50 3.55 -10.69
N ALA A 34 -2.60 4.85 -10.90
CA ALA A 34 -2.56 5.40 -12.25
C ALA A 34 -1.23 5.12 -12.93
N ARG A 35 -0.12 5.27 -12.21
CA ARG A 35 1.22 4.96 -12.73
C ARG A 35 1.41 3.48 -12.99
N TRP A 36 0.81 2.62 -12.17
CA TRP A 36 0.82 1.18 -12.39
C TRP A 36 -0.11 0.75 -13.53
N GLY A 37 -0.95 1.64 -14.02
CA GLY A 37 -1.89 1.35 -15.10
C GLY A 37 -2.99 0.39 -14.69
N LEU A 38 -3.44 0.48 -13.44
CA LEU A 38 -4.50 -0.40 -12.94
C LEU A 38 -5.86 0.04 -13.44
N THR A 39 -6.73 -0.93 -13.69
CA THR A 39 -8.16 -0.66 -13.90
C THR A 39 -8.81 -0.29 -12.57
N ASP A 40 -9.97 0.35 -12.62
CA ASP A 40 -10.72 0.66 -11.40
C ASP A 40 -11.07 -0.61 -10.62
N ALA A 41 -11.41 -1.68 -11.31
CA ALA A 41 -11.72 -2.96 -10.66
C ALA A 41 -10.50 -3.53 -9.91
N GLN A 42 -9.32 -3.45 -10.51
CA GLN A 42 -8.08 -3.88 -9.86
C GLN A 42 -7.78 -3.00 -8.65
N ALA A 43 -7.90 -1.68 -8.79
CA ALA A 43 -7.67 -0.73 -7.71
C ALA A 43 -8.58 -1.01 -6.52
N VAL A 44 -9.85 -1.21 -6.76
CA VAL A 44 -10.84 -1.51 -5.73
C VAL A 44 -10.48 -2.82 -4.99
N THR A 45 -10.03 -3.84 -5.73
CA THR A 45 -9.62 -5.10 -5.13
C THR A 45 -8.41 -4.91 -4.20
N LEU A 46 -7.40 -4.19 -4.63
CA LEU A 46 -6.22 -3.92 -3.80
C LEU A 46 -6.57 -3.13 -2.55
N LEU A 47 -7.62 -2.32 -2.61
CA LEU A 47 -8.09 -1.52 -1.48
C LEU A 47 -9.06 -2.29 -0.58
N GLY A 48 -9.20 -3.60 -0.78
CA GLY A 48 -10.02 -4.43 0.08
C GLY A 48 -11.49 -4.43 -0.28
N GLY A 49 -11.82 -3.99 -1.47
CA GLY A 49 -13.20 -4.02 -1.96
C GLY A 49 -14.02 -2.80 -1.58
N ILE A 50 -13.43 -1.62 -1.50
CA ILE A 50 -14.21 -0.39 -1.38
C ILE A 50 -15.15 -0.29 -2.59
N SER A 51 -16.25 0.48 -2.44
CA SER A 51 -17.20 0.58 -3.54
C SER A 51 -16.59 1.32 -4.73
N PRO A 52 -17.01 0.99 -5.97
CA PRO A 52 -16.58 1.76 -7.13
C PRO A 52 -16.91 3.24 -7.03
N ARG A 53 -18.03 3.57 -6.38
CA ARG A 53 -18.43 4.96 -6.13
C ARG A 53 -17.42 5.67 -5.22
N SER A 54 -16.98 5.00 -4.16
CA SER A 54 -15.97 5.56 -3.25
C SER A 54 -14.66 5.79 -3.98
N TYR A 55 -14.23 4.84 -4.80
CA TYR A 55 -12.99 5.00 -5.56
C TYR A 55 -13.10 6.14 -6.58
N ALA A 56 -14.25 6.29 -7.23
CA ALA A 56 -14.48 7.40 -8.15
C ALA A 56 -14.31 8.76 -7.44
N ARG A 57 -14.82 8.86 -6.20
CA ARG A 57 -14.64 10.07 -5.39
C ARG A 57 -13.17 10.27 -5.01
N TRP A 58 -12.46 9.20 -4.66
CA TRP A 58 -11.04 9.29 -4.34
C TRP A 58 -10.24 9.87 -5.50
N LYS A 59 -10.58 9.50 -6.72
CA LYS A 59 -9.91 10.01 -7.92
C LYS A 59 -10.09 11.51 -8.10
N THR A 60 -11.14 12.10 -7.52
CA THR A 60 -11.33 13.56 -7.53
C THR A 60 -10.68 14.23 -6.32
N GLY A 61 -10.07 13.46 -5.43
CA GLY A 61 -9.45 13.99 -4.21
C GLY A 61 -10.34 13.95 -2.98
N ASP A 62 -11.60 13.54 -3.14
CA ASP A 62 -12.56 13.46 -2.04
C ASP A 62 -12.51 12.05 -1.43
N VAL A 63 -11.76 11.90 -0.35
CA VAL A 63 -11.49 10.58 0.23
C VAL A 63 -12.47 10.22 1.35
N GLY A 64 -12.84 11.17 2.18
CA GLY A 64 -13.67 10.88 3.33
C GLY A 64 -12.91 10.10 4.40
N ARG A 65 -13.64 9.31 5.19
CA ARG A 65 -13.08 8.58 6.31
C ARG A 65 -12.34 7.32 5.83
N VAL A 66 -11.18 7.09 6.44
CA VAL A 66 -10.36 5.90 6.18
C VAL A 66 -10.29 5.10 7.49
N ASP A 67 -10.82 3.86 7.49
CA ASP A 67 -10.74 3.02 8.67
C ASP A 67 -9.34 2.41 8.83
N ARG A 68 -9.14 1.69 9.94
CA ARG A 68 -7.83 1.13 10.28
C ARG A 68 -7.34 0.14 9.23
N ASP A 69 -8.19 -0.78 8.79
CA ASP A 69 -7.78 -1.81 7.84
C ASP A 69 -7.40 -1.18 6.50
N LEU A 70 -8.18 -0.22 6.05
CA LEU A 70 -7.88 0.50 4.82
C LEU A 70 -6.58 1.31 4.96
N ALA A 71 -6.37 1.97 6.09
CA ALA A 71 -5.13 2.70 6.35
C ALA A 71 -3.92 1.75 6.32
N THR A 72 -4.06 0.55 6.85
CA THR A 72 -3.00 -0.45 6.80
C THR A 72 -2.69 -0.87 5.38
N ARG A 73 -3.71 -1.10 4.56
CA ARG A 73 -3.51 -1.42 3.14
C ARG A 73 -2.80 -0.30 2.40
N LEU A 74 -3.19 0.94 2.64
CA LEU A 74 -2.53 2.09 2.03
C LEU A 74 -1.05 2.15 2.42
N SER A 75 -0.74 1.89 3.68
CA SER A 75 0.64 1.87 4.17
C SER A 75 1.47 0.78 3.48
N ILE A 76 0.90 -0.42 3.32
CA ILE A 76 1.61 -1.52 2.64
C ILE A 76 1.87 -1.16 1.19
N LEU A 77 0.87 -0.63 0.49
CA LEU A 77 1.00 -0.25 -0.93
C LEU A 77 2.05 0.84 -1.13
N LEU A 78 2.06 1.84 -0.27
CA LEU A 78 3.08 2.88 -0.33
C LEU A 78 4.46 2.34 0.03
N GLY A 79 4.53 1.36 0.93
CA GLY A 79 5.78 0.66 1.24
C GLY A 79 6.31 -0.12 0.05
N ILE A 80 5.45 -0.76 -0.73
CA ILE A 80 5.82 -1.42 -1.97
C ILE A 80 6.39 -0.40 -2.95
N HIS A 81 5.71 0.72 -3.12
CA HIS A 81 6.18 1.79 -4.00
C HIS A 81 7.56 2.29 -3.57
N LYS A 82 7.74 2.56 -2.29
CA LYS A 82 9.01 3.02 -1.76
C LYS A 82 10.13 2.02 -2.02
N ALA A 83 9.89 0.74 -1.78
CA ALA A 83 10.88 -0.31 -2.03
C ALA A 83 11.26 -0.37 -3.51
N LEU A 84 10.29 -0.27 -4.41
CA LEU A 84 10.55 -0.26 -5.85
C LEU A 84 11.40 0.94 -6.25
N ARG A 85 11.15 2.11 -5.64
CA ARG A 85 11.94 3.31 -5.92
C ARG A 85 13.38 3.17 -5.42
N LEU A 86 13.59 2.41 -4.36
CA LEU A 86 14.94 2.16 -3.84
C LEU A 86 15.68 1.11 -4.64
N ILE A 87 14.98 0.10 -5.16
CA ILE A 87 15.59 -1.00 -5.91
C ILE A 87 15.90 -0.57 -7.35
N PHE A 88 14.95 0.12 -8.00
CA PHE A 88 15.07 0.51 -9.41
C PHE A 88 15.38 1.99 -9.54
N THR A 89 16.47 2.31 -10.21
CA THR A 89 16.83 3.70 -10.50
C THR A 89 15.82 4.33 -11.45
N ASP A 90 15.39 3.56 -12.47
CA ASP A 90 14.37 4.00 -13.41
C ASP A 90 12.98 3.65 -12.87
N PRO A 91 12.12 4.64 -12.59
CA PRO A 91 10.79 4.37 -12.06
C PRO A 91 9.94 3.45 -12.94
N HIS A 92 10.09 3.55 -14.26
CA HIS A 92 9.32 2.71 -15.19
C HIS A 92 9.67 1.23 -15.05
N ARG A 93 10.90 0.92 -14.72
CA ARG A 93 11.31 -0.47 -14.46
C ARG A 93 10.64 -1.00 -13.20
N GLY A 94 10.53 -0.16 -12.18
CA GLY A 94 9.81 -0.51 -10.96
C GLY A 94 8.32 -0.76 -11.23
N TYR A 95 7.69 0.12 -11.99
CA TYR A 95 6.28 -0.06 -12.35
C TYR A 95 6.06 -1.32 -13.19
N GLY A 96 6.99 -1.63 -14.08
CA GLY A 96 6.92 -2.84 -14.90
C GLY A 96 7.13 -4.13 -14.10
N TRP A 97 7.86 -4.04 -12.99
CA TRP A 97 8.17 -5.22 -12.17
C TRP A 97 6.90 -5.91 -11.65
N ILE A 98 5.90 -5.13 -11.23
CA ILE A 98 4.68 -5.71 -10.66
C ILE A 98 3.89 -6.51 -11.69
N LYS A 99 4.14 -6.30 -12.98
CA LYS A 99 3.43 -6.97 -14.08
C LYS A 99 4.27 -8.06 -14.74
N ARG A 100 5.41 -8.40 -14.16
CA ARG A 100 6.30 -9.42 -14.73
C ARG A 100 6.21 -10.69 -13.89
N SER A 101 5.96 -11.81 -14.55
CA SER A 101 5.90 -13.10 -13.86
C SER A 101 7.28 -13.51 -13.36
N SER A 102 7.29 -14.24 -12.25
CA SER A 102 8.53 -14.63 -11.56
C SER A 102 8.36 -16.00 -10.94
N ILE A 103 9.43 -16.78 -10.93
CA ILE A 103 9.47 -18.09 -10.25
C ILE A 103 9.19 -17.89 -8.75
N THR A 104 9.65 -16.80 -8.17
CA THR A 104 9.42 -16.48 -6.76
C THR A 104 7.93 -16.46 -6.40
N PHE A 105 7.08 -16.09 -7.35
CA PHE A 105 5.64 -16.02 -7.17
C PHE A 105 4.92 -17.11 -7.98
N ASP A 106 5.53 -18.28 -8.11
CA ASP A 106 4.95 -19.45 -8.78
C ASP A 106 4.55 -19.14 -10.22
N ASN A 107 5.38 -18.37 -10.93
CA ASN A 107 5.17 -17.92 -12.31
C ASN A 107 3.98 -16.97 -12.47
N HIS A 108 3.50 -16.40 -11.37
CA HIS A 108 2.53 -15.31 -11.39
C HIS A 108 3.24 -13.97 -11.31
N THR A 109 2.54 -12.90 -11.66
CA THR A 109 3.06 -11.56 -11.45
C THR A 109 2.82 -11.12 -10.00
N PRO A 110 3.64 -10.20 -9.48
CA PRO A 110 3.32 -9.61 -8.18
C PRO A 110 1.93 -9.00 -8.12
N LEU A 111 1.47 -8.39 -9.21
CA LEU A 111 0.12 -7.85 -9.28
C LEU A 111 -0.93 -8.95 -9.12
N ASP A 112 -0.74 -10.11 -9.77
CA ASP A 112 -1.65 -11.25 -9.61
C ASP A 112 -1.75 -11.68 -8.15
N ILE A 113 -0.62 -11.72 -7.44
CA ILE A 113 -0.62 -12.05 -6.01
C ILE A 113 -1.43 -11.03 -5.23
N MET A 114 -1.19 -9.73 -5.48
CA MET A 114 -1.91 -8.67 -4.78
C MET A 114 -3.40 -8.69 -5.08
N LEU A 115 -3.79 -9.11 -6.27
CA LEU A 115 -5.20 -9.22 -6.67
C LEU A 115 -5.93 -10.36 -5.97
N GLY A 116 -5.26 -11.17 -5.16
CA GLY A 116 -5.92 -12.05 -4.20
C GLY A 116 -6.81 -11.29 -3.24
N GLY A 117 -6.53 -10.02 -3.02
CA GLY A 117 -7.40 -9.07 -2.33
C GLY A 117 -7.27 -9.08 -0.81
N ASP A 118 -6.55 -10.02 -0.22
CA ASP A 118 -6.37 -10.06 1.21
C ASP A 118 -5.08 -9.33 1.64
N MET A 119 -5.00 -9.03 2.92
CA MET A 119 -3.88 -8.30 3.50
C MET A 119 -2.56 -9.10 3.38
N PHE A 120 -2.64 -10.43 3.52
CA PHE A 120 -1.45 -11.29 3.45
C PHE A 120 -0.83 -11.25 2.05
N SER A 121 -1.65 -11.22 1.01
CA SER A 121 -1.16 -11.13 -0.37
C SER A 121 -0.38 -9.85 -0.61
N LEU A 122 -0.87 -8.73 -0.10
CA LEU A 122 -0.15 -7.46 -0.16
C LEU A 122 1.16 -7.53 0.62
N MET A 123 1.12 -8.08 1.83
CA MET A 123 2.32 -8.20 2.67
C MET A 123 3.35 -9.14 2.07
N ARG A 124 2.92 -10.18 1.36
CA ARG A 124 3.84 -11.10 0.69
C ARG A 124 4.72 -10.35 -0.31
N VAL A 125 4.12 -9.49 -1.11
CA VAL A 125 4.86 -8.71 -2.09
C VAL A 125 5.78 -7.70 -1.40
N ARG A 126 5.26 -7.01 -0.39
CA ARG A 126 6.06 -6.04 0.36
C ARG A 126 7.26 -6.69 1.04
N SER A 127 7.04 -7.83 1.71
CA SER A 127 8.11 -8.53 2.43
C SER A 127 9.21 -8.99 1.50
N TYR A 128 8.85 -9.48 0.30
CA TYR A 128 9.82 -9.85 -0.70
C TYR A 128 10.69 -8.65 -1.10
N LEU A 129 10.07 -7.50 -1.35
CA LEU A 129 10.79 -6.30 -1.75
C LEU A 129 11.65 -5.75 -0.61
N ASP A 130 11.16 -5.78 0.62
CA ASP A 130 11.94 -5.33 1.77
C ASP A 130 13.20 -6.19 1.96
N ALA A 131 13.08 -7.50 1.76
CA ALA A 131 14.22 -8.39 1.81
C ALA A 131 15.20 -8.13 0.66
N ALA A 132 14.68 -7.87 -0.53
CA ALA A 132 15.50 -7.63 -1.73
C ALA A 132 16.31 -6.35 -1.63
N ARG A 133 15.76 -5.29 -1.00
CA ARG A 133 16.48 -4.02 -0.86
C ARG A 133 17.51 -4.03 0.26
N GLY A 134 17.51 -5.03 1.13
CA GLY A 134 18.48 -5.19 2.19
C GLY A 134 18.11 -4.54 3.53
N PRO A 135 18.92 -4.76 4.57
CA PRO A 135 18.64 -4.29 5.93
C PRO A 135 19.01 -2.80 6.08
N TRP A 136 18.02 -1.92 6.21
CA TRP A 136 18.26 -0.49 6.52
C TRP A 136 17.01 0.41 6.56
#